data_351fbfa1d5aa273a589e9cff4207e5f1
#
_entry.id   351fbfa1d5aa273a589e9cff4207e5f1
#
_cell.length_a   1.000
_cell.length_b   1.000
_cell.length_c   1.000
_cell.angle_alpha   90.00
_cell.angle_beta   90.00
_cell.angle_gamma   90.00
#
_symmetry.space_group_name_H-M   'P 1'
#
loop_
_entity.id
_entity.type
_entity.pdbx_description
1 polymer ?
#
loop_
_entity_poly.entity_id
_entity_poly.type
_entity_poly.pdbx_seq_one_letter_code
_entity_poly.pdbx_strand_id
1 'polypeptide(L)'
;MIGDESPATVKHHATGILHWSIQLLEAEYFKTRPTKLIEIWLFKNEKTYRKGAKKFFGDEPDTPYGYYSSEHDAMVMNIGPGAGTLVHEVVHPFMEANFPDVPSWFNEGLASLYERPSEKKGHIVGLPNWRLPNLKKQIKDGTLPELGKMLGTTRDEFYDAPFDAYAYARYLLLYLQEQGKLTEFYEKFVADKKDLTGKTALEAVLGEKLATFEPKWRKWAAALKGDNR
;
A
#
# COMPACT_ATOMS: atom_id res chain seq x y z
N MET A 1 9.90 18.96 -3.04
CA MET A 1 8.57 18.75 -3.67
C MET A 1 8.34 19.86 -4.68
N ILE A 2 7.90 19.51 -5.87
CA ILE A 2 7.68 20.40 -7.03
C ILE A 2 6.23 20.17 -7.47
N GLY A 3 5.52 21.20 -7.95
CA GLY A 3 4.13 21.00 -8.38
C GLY A 3 3.59 22.12 -9.25
N ASP A 4 2.47 21.86 -9.92
CA ASP A 4 1.69 22.84 -10.70
C ASP A 4 0.48 23.40 -9.93
N GLU A 5 0.42 23.11 -8.63
CA GLU A 5 -0.51 23.67 -7.66
C GLU A 5 0.05 24.96 -7.02
N SER A 6 -0.79 25.64 -6.24
CA SER A 6 -0.34 26.81 -5.49
C SER A 6 0.78 26.44 -4.49
N PRO A 7 1.71 27.33 -4.19
CA PRO A 7 2.74 27.09 -3.16
C PRO A 7 2.15 26.67 -1.81
N ALA A 8 0.98 27.21 -1.45
CA ALA A 8 0.28 26.85 -0.21
C ALA A 8 -0.21 25.39 -0.24
N THR A 9 -0.79 24.93 -1.37
CA THR A 9 -1.22 23.55 -1.57
C THR A 9 -0.03 22.59 -1.53
N VAL A 10 1.06 22.90 -2.24
CA VAL A 10 2.29 22.08 -2.23
C VAL A 10 2.85 21.98 -0.81
N LYS A 11 2.90 23.09 -0.07
CA LYS A 11 3.35 23.11 1.33
C LYS A 11 2.43 22.24 2.22
N HIS A 12 1.10 22.33 2.04
CA HIS A 12 0.15 21.52 2.81
C HIS A 12 0.40 20.02 2.58
N HIS A 13 0.58 19.58 1.33
CA HIS A 13 0.90 18.18 1.04
C HIS A 13 2.24 17.75 1.64
N ALA A 14 3.25 18.62 1.61
CA ALA A 14 4.57 18.32 2.17
C ALA A 14 4.54 18.17 3.69
N THR A 15 3.90 19.09 4.41
CA THR A 15 3.96 19.15 5.88
C THR A 15 2.78 18.46 6.55
N GLY A 16 1.56 18.65 6.02
CA GLY A 16 0.34 18.12 6.63
C GLY A 16 0.03 16.67 6.27
N ILE A 17 0.57 16.16 5.16
CA ILE A 17 0.28 14.80 4.72
C ILE A 17 1.55 13.95 4.73
N LEU A 18 2.55 14.32 3.93
CA LEU A 18 3.74 13.51 3.77
C LEU A 18 4.55 13.42 5.07
N HIS A 19 4.91 14.56 5.67
CA HIS A 19 5.69 14.57 6.91
C HIS A 19 4.95 13.85 8.05
N TRP A 20 3.66 14.11 8.20
CA TRP A 20 2.80 13.44 9.18
C TRP A 20 2.77 11.92 8.97
N SER A 21 2.52 11.45 7.74
CA SER A 21 2.46 10.01 7.45
C SER A 21 3.81 9.32 7.64
N ILE A 22 4.92 9.95 7.21
CA ILE A 22 6.27 9.42 7.42
C ILE A 22 6.57 9.25 8.91
N GLN A 23 6.29 10.26 9.75
CA GLN A 23 6.54 10.15 11.18
C GLN A 23 5.81 8.96 11.82
N LEU A 24 4.54 8.75 11.44
CA LEU A 24 3.76 7.63 11.95
C LEU A 24 4.23 6.28 11.40
N LEU A 25 4.58 6.20 10.11
CA LEU A 25 5.11 4.98 9.49
C LEU A 25 6.48 4.59 10.08
N GLU A 26 7.35 5.56 10.38
CA GLU A 26 8.62 5.33 11.07
C GLU A 26 8.40 4.81 12.51
N ALA A 27 7.41 5.34 13.20
CA ALA A 27 7.08 4.86 14.54
C ALA A 27 6.58 3.41 14.54
N GLU A 28 5.83 3.00 13.50
CA GLU A 28 5.22 1.66 13.41
C GLU A 28 6.16 0.61 12.81
N TYR A 29 6.84 0.95 11.70
CA TYR A 29 7.50 -0.06 10.85
C TYR A 29 8.96 0.24 10.55
N PHE A 30 9.26 1.47 10.08
CA PHE A 30 10.51 1.74 9.38
C PHE A 30 11.58 2.30 10.31
N LYS A 31 12.67 1.57 10.46
CA LYS A 31 13.81 1.96 11.31
C LYS A 31 14.91 2.67 10.51
N THR A 32 14.92 2.47 9.19
CA THR A 32 15.91 3.00 8.26
C THR A 32 15.21 3.92 7.26
N ARG A 33 15.73 5.12 7.09
CA ARG A 33 15.28 6.05 6.06
C ARG A 33 15.93 5.72 4.71
N PRO A 34 15.25 5.97 3.59
CA PRO A 34 15.89 5.99 2.29
C PRO A 34 17.11 6.88 2.30
N THR A 35 18.22 6.40 1.73
CA THR A 35 19.47 7.17 1.68
C THR A 35 19.53 8.19 0.53
N LYS A 36 18.71 7.97 -0.49
CA LYS A 36 18.60 8.85 -1.65
C LYS A 36 17.61 9.98 -1.41
N LEU A 37 17.89 11.14 -1.98
CA LEU A 37 16.91 12.22 -2.03
C LEU A 37 15.85 11.89 -3.06
N ILE A 38 14.61 11.76 -2.60
CA ILE A 38 13.46 11.46 -3.46
C ILE A 38 12.79 12.78 -3.85
N GLU A 39 12.73 13.07 -5.12
CA GLU A 39 11.97 14.20 -5.64
C GLU A 39 10.48 13.85 -5.70
N ILE A 40 9.60 14.76 -5.31
CA ILE A 40 8.15 14.58 -5.39
C ILE A 40 7.55 15.62 -6.31
N TRP A 41 7.01 15.15 -7.42
CA TRP A 41 6.39 15.96 -8.46
C TRP A 41 4.86 15.81 -8.37
N LEU A 42 4.18 16.91 -7.97
CA LEU A 42 2.72 16.94 -7.78
C LEU A 42 2.04 17.64 -8.95
N PHE A 43 1.15 16.92 -9.62
CA PHE A 43 0.32 17.46 -10.69
C PHE A 43 -1.14 17.50 -10.24
N LYS A 44 -1.81 18.63 -10.46
CA LYS A 44 -3.17 18.92 -9.98
C LYS A 44 -4.27 18.06 -10.60
N ASN A 45 -4.00 17.43 -11.74
CA ASN A 45 -4.96 16.57 -12.43
C ASN A 45 -4.25 15.62 -13.40
N GLU A 46 -4.99 14.60 -13.89
CA GLU A 46 -4.47 13.59 -14.80
C GLU A 46 -3.84 14.17 -16.07
N LYS A 47 -4.43 15.21 -16.65
CA LYS A 47 -3.92 15.83 -17.88
C LYS A 47 -2.51 16.41 -17.68
N THR A 48 -2.31 17.17 -16.58
CA THR A 48 -1.01 17.76 -16.29
C THR A 48 0.00 16.72 -15.84
N TYR A 49 -0.45 15.67 -15.13
CA TYR A 49 0.36 14.52 -14.73
C TYR A 49 0.92 13.77 -15.95
N ARG A 50 0.08 13.30 -16.88
CA ARG A 50 0.54 12.59 -18.08
C ARG A 50 1.46 13.46 -18.94
N LYS A 51 1.14 14.76 -19.10
CA LYS A 51 2.00 15.70 -19.80
C LYS A 51 3.36 15.90 -19.09
N GLY A 52 3.34 15.99 -17.77
CA GLY A 52 4.55 16.16 -16.96
C GLY A 52 5.42 14.92 -16.97
N ALA A 53 4.84 13.73 -16.77
CA ALA A 53 5.53 12.44 -16.84
C ALA A 53 6.29 12.31 -18.19
N LYS A 54 5.60 12.52 -19.30
CA LYS A 54 6.23 12.46 -20.62
C LYS A 54 7.30 13.51 -20.82
N LYS A 55 7.06 14.76 -20.38
CA LYS A 55 7.97 15.87 -20.61
C LYS A 55 9.26 15.78 -19.79
N PHE A 56 9.17 15.40 -18.51
CA PHE A 56 10.28 15.50 -17.57
C PHE A 56 10.99 14.15 -17.34
N PHE A 57 10.26 13.03 -17.55
CA PHE A 57 10.76 11.68 -17.29
C PHE A 57 10.78 10.79 -18.55
N GLY A 58 10.11 11.20 -19.62
CA GLY A 58 9.95 10.37 -20.83
C GLY A 58 8.90 9.28 -20.68
N ASP A 59 8.19 9.23 -19.56
CA ASP A 59 7.29 8.15 -19.18
C ASP A 59 5.88 8.31 -19.75
N GLU A 60 5.24 7.19 -20.04
CA GLU A 60 3.82 7.09 -20.38
C GLU A 60 3.13 6.17 -19.33
N PRO A 61 2.77 6.72 -18.15
CA PRO A 61 2.27 5.90 -17.06
C PRO A 61 0.91 5.27 -17.35
N ASP A 62 0.77 3.98 -17.03
CA ASP A 62 -0.47 3.21 -17.18
C ASP A 62 -1.53 3.59 -16.12
N THR A 63 -1.08 4.06 -14.96
CA THR A 63 -1.94 4.46 -13.84
C THR A 63 -2.34 5.93 -13.93
N PRO A 64 -3.60 6.30 -13.61
CA PRO A 64 -4.01 7.70 -13.53
C PRO A 64 -3.64 8.38 -12.20
N TYR A 65 -3.04 7.67 -11.25
CA TYR A 65 -2.83 8.15 -9.87
C TYR A 65 -1.43 8.71 -9.63
N GLY A 66 -0.40 7.93 -9.90
CA GLY A 66 1.00 8.25 -9.68
C GLY A 66 1.86 7.00 -9.73
N TYR A 67 3.18 7.19 -9.66
CA TYR A 67 4.14 6.11 -9.59
C TYR A 67 5.45 6.59 -8.97
N TYR A 68 6.22 5.66 -8.41
CA TYR A 68 7.61 5.89 -8.04
C TYR A 68 8.54 5.42 -9.16
N SER A 69 9.40 6.32 -9.63
CA SER A 69 10.45 6.01 -10.58
C SER A 69 11.76 5.78 -9.84
N SER A 70 12.20 4.53 -9.76
CA SER A 70 13.50 4.18 -9.19
C SER A 70 14.68 4.64 -10.06
N GLU A 71 14.46 4.84 -11.36
CA GLU A 71 15.46 5.38 -12.29
C GLU A 71 15.78 6.84 -12.00
N HIS A 72 14.76 7.64 -11.63
CA HIS A 72 14.89 9.06 -11.39
C HIS A 72 14.86 9.43 -9.90
N ASP A 73 14.75 8.46 -9.00
CA ASP A 73 14.50 8.67 -7.57
C ASP A 73 13.36 9.68 -7.32
N ALA A 74 12.26 9.54 -8.08
CA ALA A 74 11.17 10.50 -8.11
C ALA A 74 9.80 9.84 -7.95
N MET A 75 8.93 10.48 -7.16
CA MET A 75 7.49 10.21 -7.13
C MET A 75 6.79 11.19 -8.08
N VAL A 76 6.05 10.68 -9.04
CA VAL A 76 5.32 11.48 -10.03
C VAL A 76 3.83 11.27 -9.82
N MET A 77 3.13 12.30 -9.33
CA MET A 77 1.82 12.14 -8.70
C MET A 77 0.74 12.98 -9.35
N ASN A 78 -0.41 12.37 -9.63
CA ASN A 78 -1.66 13.08 -9.86
C ASN A 78 -2.40 13.25 -8.52
N ILE A 79 -2.45 14.47 -8.01
CA ILE A 79 -3.09 14.76 -6.72
C ILE A 79 -4.60 14.99 -6.82
N GLY A 80 -5.15 15.04 -8.04
CA GLY A 80 -6.57 15.30 -8.28
C GLY A 80 -7.52 14.32 -7.58
N PRO A 81 -7.27 13.00 -7.55
CA PRO A 81 -8.09 12.04 -6.82
C PRO A 81 -7.97 12.13 -5.29
N GLY A 82 -6.93 12.80 -4.77
CA GLY A 82 -6.66 12.93 -3.33
C GLY A 82 -5.24 12.54 -2.95
N ALA A 83 -4.89 12.84 -1.70
CA ALA A 83 -3.53 12.66 -1.19
C ALA A 83 -3.20 11.23 -0.75
N GLY A 84 -4.16 10.30 -0.79
CA GLY A 84 -3.93 8.90 -0.40
C GLY A 84 -2.87 8.22 -1.26
N THR A 85 -2.84 8.53 -2.55
CA THR A 85 -1.81 8.01 -3.46
C THR A 85 -0.40 8.49 -3.05
N LEU A 86 -0.26 9.71 -2.53
CA LEU A 86 1.03 10.21 -2.04
C LEU A 86 1.53 9.38 -0.86
N VAL A 87 0.64 8.97 0.05
CA VAL A 87 1.00 8.09 1.18
C VAL A 87 1.31 6.68 0.69
N HIS A 88 0.59 6.17 -0.31
CA HIS A 88 0.88 4.89 -0.97
C HIS A 88 2.33 4.87 -1.50
N GLU A 89 2.67 5.85 -2.34
CA GLU A 89 3.98 5.87 -3.00
C GLU A 89 5.15 6.09 -2.02
N VAL A 90 4.93 6.79 -0.90
CA VAL A 90 6.00 6.96 0.10
C VAL A 90 6.35 5.67 0.84
N VAL A 91 5.43 4.71 0.92
CA VAL A 91 5.71 3.41 1.54
C VAL A 91 6.82 2.66 0.80
N HIS A 92 6.85 2.71 -0.54
CA HIS A 92 7.79 1.93 -1.35
C HIS A 92 9.27 2.19 -1.07
N PRO A 93 9.79 3.42 -1.11
CA PRO A 93 11.20 3.66 -0.80
C PRO A 93 11.57 3.36 0.66
N PHE A 94 10.63 3.53 1.61
CA PHE A 94 10.86 3.10 2.98
C PHE A 94 10.85 1.58 3.10
N MET A 95 9.99 0.89 2.37
CA MET A 95 9.96 -0.57 2.31
C MET A 95 11.28 -1.10 1.72
N GLU A 96 11.74 -0.54 0.60
CA GLU A 96 13.04 -0.91 -0.02
C GLU A 96 14.21 -0.77 0.97
N ALA A 97 14.23 0.32 1.77
CA ALA A 97 15.30 0.55 2.75
C ALA A 97 15.25 -0.38 3.97
N ASN A 98 14.08 -0.96 4.31
CA ASN A 98 13.88 -1.79 5.50
C ASN A 98 13.64 -3.28 5.20
N PHE A 99 13.13 -3.59 4.02
CA PHE A 99 12.82 -4.94 3.57
C PHE A 99 13.04 -5.08 2.05
N PRO A 100 14.30 -5.09 1.56
CA PRO A 100 14.62 -5.07 0.12
C PRO A 100 14.02 -6.23 -0.68
N ASP A 101 13.90 -7.41 -0.06
CA ASP A 101 13.36 -8.63 -0.69
C ASP A 101 11.83 -8.76 -0.48
N VAL A 102 11.13 -7.68 -0.18
CA VAL A 102 9.70 -7.70 0.08
C VAL A 102 8.92 -8.23 -1.13
N PRO A 103 8.02 -9.22 -0.96
CA PRO A 103 7.15 -9.66 -2.06
C PRO A 103 6.11 -8.59 -2.40
N SER A 104 5.72 -8.56 -3.69
CA SER A 104 4.79 -7.55 -4.22
C SER A 104 3.49 -7.48 -3.43
N TRP A 105 2.94 -8.63 -3.02
CA TRP A 105 1.69 -8.64 -2.26
C TRP A 105 1.77 -7.84 -0.95
N PHE A 106 2.91 -7.90 -0.24
CA PHE A 106 3.06 -7.18 1.03
C PHE A 106 3.42 -5.72 0.79
N ASN A 107 4.31 -5.43 -0.16
CA ASN A 107 4.68 -4.08 -0.55
C ASN A 107 3.45 -3.27 -0.98
N GLU A 108 2.70 -3.79 -1.95
CA GLU A 108 1.47 -3.15 -2.46
C GLU A 108 0.32 -3.21 -1.44
N GLY A 109 0.24 -4.27 -0.67
CA GLY A 109 -0.76 -4.42 0.38
C GLY A 109 -0.62 -3.34 1.46
N LEU A 110 0.61 -3.07 1.95
CA LEU A 110 0.86 -2.04 2.95
C LEU A 110 0.69 -0.64 2.36
N ALA A 111 1.22 -0.39 1.16
CA ALA A 111 1.03 0.87 0.46
C ALA A 111 -0.47 1.16 0.23
N SER A 112 -1.22 0.18 -0.27
CA SER A 112 -2.67 0.30 -0.48
C SER A 112 -3.46 0.44 0.82
N LEU A 113 -3.00 -0.12 1.94
CA LEU A 113 -3.64 0.06 3.24
C LEU A 113 -3.71 1.55 3.58
N TYR A 114 -2.67 2.29 3.28
CA TYR A 114 -2.55 3.72 3.57
C TYR A 114 -2.97 4.65 2.42
N GLU A 115 -3.64 4.15 1.37
CA GLU A 115 -4.37 4.99 0.41
C GLU A 115 -5.50 5.81 1.07
N ARG A 116 -6.01 5.33 2.21
CA ARG A 116 -6.96 6.05 3.06
C ARG A 116 -6.44 6.05 4.50
N PRO A 117 -5.43 6.89 4.78
CA PRO A 117 -4.79 6.92 6.08
C PRO A 117 -5.61 7.73 7.08
N SER A 118 -5.49 7.38 8.33
CA SER A 118 -6.00 8.12 9.48
C SER A 118 -5.06 7.95 10.66
N GLU A 119 -5.31 8.67 11.73
CA GLU A 119 -4.57 8.51 12.98
C GLU A 119 -5.50 8.09 14.09
N LYS A 120 -5.07 7.11 14.88
CA LYS A 120 -5.79 6.67 16.08
C LYS A 120 -4.80 6.45 17.21
N LYS A 121 -4.91 7.27 18.24
CA LYS A 121 -4.05 7.20 19.44
C LYS A 121 -2.55 7.27 19.14
N GLY A 122 -2.15 8.11 18.19
CA GLY A 122 -0.75 8.27 17.76
C GLY A 122 -0.24 7.20 16.79
N HIS A 123 -1.11 6.29 16.31
CA HIS A 123 -0.77 5.25 15.35
C HIS A 123 -1.41 5.53 14.00
N ILE A 124 -0.68 5.29 12.92
CA ILE A 124 -1.26 5.32 11.58
C ILE A 124 -2.21 4.13 11.40
N VAL A 125 -3.39 4.38 10.87
CA VAL A 125 -4.36 3.34 10.55
C VAL A 125 -4.91 3.52 9.14
N GLY A 126 -5.06 2.42 8.42
CA GLY A 126 -5.80 2.40 7.16
C GLY A 126 -7.29 2.21 7.43
N LEU A 127 -8.13 2.92 6.66
CA LEU A 127 -9.59 2.78 6.71
C LEU A 127 -10.10 2.02 5.47
N PRO A 128 -11.29 1.39 5.51
CA PRO A 128 -11.91 0.82 4.30
C PRO A 128 -11.99 1.86 3.18
N ASN A 129 -11.72 1.46 1.94
CA ASN A 129 -11.69 2.34 0.79
C ASN A 129 -12.48 1.80 -0.41
N TRP A 130 -12.38 2.46 -1.54
CA TRP A 130 -13.05 2.17 -2.80
C TRP A 130 -12.78 0.77 -3.39
N ARG A 131 -11.76 0.06 -2.93
CA ARG A 131 -11.46 -1.33 -3.35
C ARG A 131 -12.37 -2.38 -2.72
N LEU A 132 -13.07 -2.05 -1.61
CA LEU A 132 -13.92 -3.01 -0.88
C LEU A 132 -15.05 -3.62 -1.70
N PRO A 133 -15.81 -2.88 -2.51
CA PRO A 133 -16.90 -3.45 -3.30
C PRO A 133 -16.43 -4.55 -4.26
N ASN A 134 -15.29 -4.36 -4.92
CA ASN A 134 -14.73 -5.36 -5.83
C ASN A 134 -14.27 -6.60 -5.09
N LEU A 135 -13.56 -6.46 -3.97
CA LEU A 135 -13.19 -7.60 -3.12
C LEU A 135 -14.41 -8.41 -2.69
N LYS A 136 -15.45 -7.75 -2.21
CA LYS A 136 -16.70 -8.43 -1.80
C LYS A 136 -17.37 -9.18 -2.95
N LYS A 137 -17.37 -8.57 -4.13
CA LYS A 137 -17.88 -9.22 -5.34
C LYS A 137 -17.07 -10.47 -5.64
N GLN A 138 -15.76 -10.41 -5.63
CA GLN A 138 -14.89 -11.56 -5.92
C GLN A 138 -15.01 -12.68 -4.85
N ILE A 139 -15.18 -12.32 -3.57
CA ILE A 139 -15.48 -13.31 -2.51
C ILE A 139 -16.80 -14.01 -2.81
N LYS A 140 -17.86 -13.27 -3.14
CA LYS A 140 -19.18 -13.80 -3.45
C LYS A 140 -19.17 -14.72 -4.69
N ASP A 141 -18.44 -14.31 -5.72
CA ASP A 141 -18.36 -15.03 -7.01
C ASP A 141 -17.38 -16.22 -6.94
N GLY A 142 -16.64 -16.37 -5.82
CA GLY A 142 -15.64 -17.45 -5.65
C GLY A 142 -14.43 -17.33 -6.58
N THR A 143 -14.11 -16.12 -7.06
CA THR A 143 -13.01 -15.88 -8.02
C THR A 143 -11.67 -15.58 -7.37
N LEU A 144 -11.62 -15.32 -6.07
CA LEU A 144 -10.37 -15.17 -5.35
C LEU A 144 -9.65 -16.53 -5.21
N PRO A 145 -8.33 -16.59 -5.47
CA PRO A 145 -7.54 -17.79 -5.21
C PRO A 145 -7.48 -18.08 -3.71
N GLU A 146 -6.97 -19.26 -3.35
CA GLU A 146 -6.58 -19.55 -1.97
C GLU A 146 -5.53 -18.54 -1.50
N LEU A 147 -5.60 -18.16 -0.21
CA LEU A 147 -4.70 -17.18 0.39
C LEU A 147 -3.22 -17.56 0.20
N GLY A 148 -2.90 -18.85 0.37
CA GLY A 148 -1.52 -19.34 0.17
C GLY A 148 -0.99 -19.14 -1.25
N LYS A 149 -1.87 -19.16 -2.27
CA LYS A 149 -1.47 -18.85 -3.65
C LYS A 149 -1.19 -17.36 -3.83
N MET A 150 -2.03 -16.50 -3.28
CA MET A 150 -1.82 -15.05 -3.35
C MET A 150 -0.51 -14.64 -2.68
N LEU A 151 -0.20 -15.19 -1.49
CA LEU A 151 1.06 -14.93 -0.80
C LEU A 151 2.30 -15.42 -1.57
N GLY A 152 2.18 -16.49 -2.35
CA GLY A 152 3.25 -17.08 -3.15
C GLY A 152 3.39 -16.53 -4.56
N THR A 153 2.64 -15.48 -4.94
CA THR A 153 2.75 -14.88 -6.27
C THR A 153 4.12 -14.25 -6.50
N THR A 154 4.67 -14.47 -7.69
CA THR A 154 5.80 -13.68 -8.19
C THR A 154 5.34 -12.23 -8.44
N ARG A 155 6.29 -11.35 -8.76
CA ARG A 155 5.99 -9.96 -9.12
C ARG A 155 4.99 -9.89 -10.28
N ASP A 156 5.31 -10.55 -11.39
CA ASP A 156 4.48 -10.51 -12.59
C ASP A 156 3.10 -11.13 -12.34
N GLU A 157 3.03 -12.28 -11.66
CA GLU A 157 1.75 -12.90 -11.29
C GLU A 157 0.88 -12.03 -10.38
N PHE A 158 1.48 -11.18 -9.55
CA PHE A 158 0.72 -10.26 -8.71
C PHE A 158 0.12 -9.11 -9.53
N TYR A 159 0.92 -8.48 -10.40
CA TYR A 159 0.46 -7.34 -11.20
C TYR A 159 -0.48 -7.74 -12.34
N ASP A 160 -0.29 -8.92 -12.94
CA ASP A 160 -1.12 -9.47 -14.01
C ASP A 160 -2.25 -10.38 -13.50
N ALA A 161 -2.52 -10.36 -12.18
CA ALA A 161 -3.50 -11.25 -11.56
C ALA A 161 -4.90 -11.08 -12.16
N PRO A 162 -5.61 -12.20 -12.45
CA PRO A 162 -7.00 -12.14 -12.94
C PRO A 162 -8.03 -11.77 -11.86
N PHE A 163 -7.56 -11.35 -10.70
CA PHE A 163 -8.35 -10.89 -9.55
C PHE A 163 -7.72 -9.59 -9.01
N ASP A 164 -8.44 -8.90 -8.13
CA ASP A 164 -7.93 -7.67 -7.51
C ASP A 164 -6.93 -8.01 -6.38
N ALA A 165 -5.67 -8.25 -6.79
CA ALA A 165 -4.58 -8.61 -5.89
C ALA A 165 -4.31 -7.50 -4.86
N TYR A 166 -4.42 -6.24 -5.28
CA TYR A 166 -4.29 -5.09 -4.38
C TYR A 166 -5.36 -5.07 -3.29
N ALA A 167 -6.63 -5.29 -3.64
CA ALA A 167 -7.70 -5.37 -2.66
C ALA A 167 -7.50 -6.57 -1.73
N TYR A 168 -7.11 -7.72 -2.26
CA TYR A 168 -6.89 -8.92 -1.45
C TYR A 168 -5.80 -8.67 -0.40
N ALA A 169 -4.62 -8.22 -0.82
CA ALA A 169 -3.49 -7.92 0.05
C ALA A 169 -3.83 -6.83 1.08
N ARG A 170 -4.39 -5.70 0.61
CA ARG A 170 -4.82 -4.59 1.46
C ARG A 170 -5.75 -5.03 2.59
N TYR A 171 -6.79 -5.80 2.28
CA TYR A 171 -7.79 -6.20 3.29
C TYR A 171 -7.31 -7.34 4.18
N LEU A 172 -6.30 -8.12 3.77
CA LEU A 172 -5.58 -9.00 4.68
C LEU A 172 -4.84 -8.18 5.75
N LEU A 173 -4.12 -7.14 5.34
CA LEU A 173 -3.39 -6.27 6.27
C LEU A 173 -4.32 -5.41 7.13
N LEU A 174 -5.46 -4.96 6.59
CA LEU A 174 -6.49 -4.29 7.37
C LEU A 174 -7.03 -5.20 8.48
N TYR A 175 -7.25 -6.48 8.19
CA TYR A 175 -7.63 -7.46 9.22
C TYR A 175 -6.59 -7.55 10.32
N LEU A 176 -5.31 -7.69 9.97
CA LEU A 176 -4.23 -7.74 10.96
C LEU A 176 -4.14 -6.45 11.79
N GLN A 177 -4.33 -5.29 11.15
CA GLN A 177 -4.40 -4.01 11.83
C GLN A 177 -5.53 -3.96 12.86
N GLU A 178 -6.75 -4.39 12.48
CA GLU A 178 -7.91 -4.42 13.40
C GLU A 178 -7.73 -5.38 14.58
N GLN A 179 -6.95 -6.46 14.38
CA GLN A 179 -6.57 -7.39 15.45
C GLN A 179 -5.36 -6.92 16.27
N GLY A 180 -4.76 -5.77 15.95
CA GLY A 180 -3.54 -5.27 16.60
C GLY A 180 -2.30 -6.13 16.34
N LYS A 181 -2.28 -6.86 15.22
CA LYS A 181 -1.24 -7.86 14.88
C LYS A 181 -0.34 -7.43 13.72
N LEU A 182 -0.62 -6.30 13.07
CA LEU A 182 0.09 -5.94 11.83
C LEU A 182 1.56 -5.64 12.07
N THR A 183 1.89 -4.90 13.11
CA THR A 183 3.28 -4.56 13.46
C THR A 183 4.08 -5.82 13.85
N GLU A 184 3.51 -6.68 14.70
CA GLU A 184 4.13 -7.96 15.05
C GLU A 184 4.35 -8.86 13.81
N PHE A 185 3.38 -8.87 12.90
CA PHE A 185 3.51 -9.59 11.64
C PHE A 185 4.68 -9.04 10.80
N TYR A 186 4.74 -7.72 10.62
CA TYR A 186 5.84 -7.07 9.89
C TYR A 186 7.20 -7.44 10.46
N GLU A 187 7.38 -7.32 11.78
CA GLU A 187 8.64 -7.63 12.45
C GLU A 187 9.06 -9.09 12.25
N LYS A 188 8.13 -10.04 12.40
CA LYS A 188 8.40 -11.47 12.18
C LYS A 188 8.71 -11.76 10.71
N PHE A 189 8.01 -11.11 9.78
CA PHE A 189 8.21 -11.33 8.35
C PHE A 189 9.56 -10.79 7.88
N VAL A 190 9.94 -9.59 8.28
CA VAL A 190 11.27 -9.02 7.97
C VAL A 190 12.41 -9.88 8.55
N ALA A 191 12.19 -10.47 9.71
CA ALA A 191 13.19 -11.33 10.38
C ALA A 191 13.32 -12.73 9.75
N ASP A 192 12.25 -13.24 9.10
CA ASP A 192 12.27 -14.57 8.46
C ASP A 192 12.91 -14.51 7.07
N LYS A 193 14.18 -14.91 7.00
CA LYS A 193 14.92 -14.96 5.74
C LYS A 193 14.69 -16.25 4.93
N LYS A 194 13.88 -17.18 5.45
CA LYS A 194 13.64 -18.50 4.80
C LYS A 194 12.30 -18.53 4.06
N ASP A 195 11.30 -17.85 4.58
CA ASP A 195 9.96 -17.78 3.98
C ASP A 195 9.67 -16.40 3.43
N LEU A 196 10.01 -16.18 2.18
CA LEU A 196 9.76 -14.93 1.46
C LEU A 196 8.27 -14.70 1.12
N THR A 197 7.39 -15.68 1.38
CA THR A 197 5.95 -15.53 1.17
C THR A 197 5.25 -14.85 2.35
N GLY A 198 5.86 -14.87 3.54
CA GLY A 198 5.29 -14.39 4.79
C GLY A 198 4.26 -15.33 5.42
N LYS A 199 4.03 -16.51 4.83
CA LYS A 199 3.06 -17.50 5.35
C LYS A 199 3.41 -17.91 6.77
N THR A 200 4.69 -18.23 7.04
CA THR A 200 5.15 -18.68 8.37
C THR A 200 4.90 -17.59 9.42
N ALA A 201 5.26 -16.34 9.13
CA ALA A 201 5.03 -15.22 10.03
C ALA A 201 3.54 -14.98 10.26
N LEU A 202 2.73 -15.09 9.20
CA LEU A 202 1.27 -14.90 9.27
C LEU A 202 0.61 -15.98 10.15
N GLU A 203 0.92 -17.27 9.94
CA GLU A 203 0.41 -18.38 10.77
C GLU A 203 0.84 -18.22 12.23
N ALA A 204 2.07 -17.74 12.48
CA ALA A 204 2.57 -17.51 13.83
C ALA A 204 1.80 -16.41 14.57
N VAL A 205 1.52 -15.26 13.94
CA VAL A 205 0.77 -14.17 14.59
C VAL A 205 -0.71 -14.48 14.70
N LEU A 206 -1.28 -15.26 13.78
CA LEU A 206 -2.67 -15.70 13.84
C LEU A 206 -2.88 -16.78 14.89
N GLY A 207 -1.87 -17.60 15.16
CA GLY A 207 -1.97 -18.78 16.04
C GLY A 207 -2.70 -19.94 15.39
N GLU A 208 -2.86 -19.93 14.07
CA GLU A 208 -3.56 -20.98 13.31
C GLU A 208 -3.06 -21.07 11.87
N LYS A 209 -3.35 -22.20 11.19
CA LYS A 209 -3.00 -22.43 9.80
C LYS A 209 -3.85 -21.60 8.85
N LEU A 210 -3.27 -21.19 7.70
CA LEU A 210 -3.99 -20.39 6.69
C LEU A 210 -5.31 -21.06 6.24
N ALA A 211 -5.32 -22.37 6.06
CA ALA A 211 -6.52 -23.10 5.66
C ALA A 211 -7.69 -22.97 6.67
N THR A 212 -7.39 -22.80 7.96
CA THR A 212 -8.39 -22.55 9.01
C THR A 212 -8.76 -21.07 9.10
N PHE A 213 -7.80 -20.21 8.89
CA PHE A 213 -7.97 -18.75 8.96
C PHE A 213 -8.76 -18.17 7.78
N GLU A 214 -8.44 -18.58 6.56
CA GLU A 214 -8.98 -17.97 5.34
C GLU A 214 -10.51 -17.91 5.27
N PRO A 215 -11.27 -18.97 5.62
CA PRO A 215 -12.74 -18.89 5.65
C PRO A 215 -13.26 -17.84 6.62
N LYS A 216 -12.58 -17.64 7.76
CA LYS A 216 -12.96 -16.63 8.77
C LYS A 216 -12.69 -15.22 8.22
N TRP A 217 -11.53 -15.01 7.59
CA TRP A 217 -11.16 -13.76 6.95
C TRP A 217 -12.15 -13.40 5.81
N ARG A 218 -12.48 -14.36 4.94
CA ARG A 218 -13.47 -14.12 3.85
C ARG A 218 -14.83 -13.70 4.40
N LYS A 219 -15.28 -14.33 5.47
CA LYS A 219 -16.53 -13.97 6.16
C LYS A 219 -16.46 -12.55 6.74
N TRP A 220 -15.35 -12.21 7.40
CA TRP A 220 -15.11 -10.88 7.95
C TRP A 220 -15.10 -9.82 6.82
N ALA A 221 -14.32 -10.03 5.75
CA ALA A 221 -14.23 -9.10 4.64
C ALA A 221 -15.58 -8.88 3.94
N ALA A 222 -16.37 -9.95 3.76
CA ALA A 222 -17.72 -9.85 3.21
C ALA A 222 -18.67 -9.04 4.10
N ALA A 223 -18.48 -9.06 5.42
CA ALA A 223 -19.31 -8.34 6.40
C ALA A 223 -18.88 -6.89 6.62
N LEU A 224 -17.64 -6.50 6.22
CA LEU A 224 -17.14 -5.13 6.39
C LEU A 224 -18.12 -4.11 5.81
N LYS A 225 -18.34 -3.03 6.54
CA LYS A 225 -19.08 -1.87 6.01
C LYS A 225 -18.12 -0.95 5.27
N GLY A 226 -18.46 -0.58 4.05
CA GLY A 226 -17.80 0.54 3.37
C GLY A 226 -18.10 1.83 4.13
N ASP A 227 -17.13 2.73 4.22
CA ASP A 227 -17.42 4.07 4.67
C ASP A 227 -18.02 4.83 3.47
N ASN A 228 -19.22 5.31 3.60
CA ASN A 228 -19.98 6.04 2.58
C ASN A 228 -19.54 7.52 2.46
N ARG A 229 -18.31 7.84 2.83
CA ARG A 229 -17.78 9.21 2.70
C ARG A 229 -16.77 9.32 1.58
#